data_aada10fb1d67280087fe9c3debf20e71
#
_entry.id   aada10fb1d67280087fe9c3debf20e71
#
_cell.length_a   1.000
_cell.length_b   1.000
_cell.length_c   1.000
_cell.angle_alpha   90.00
_cell.angle_beta   90.00
_cell.angle_gamma   90.00
#
_symmetry.space_group_name_H-M   'P 1'
#
loop_
_entity.id
_entity.type
_entity.pdbx_description
1 polymer ?
#
loop_
_entity_poly.entity_id
_entity_poly.type
_entity_poly.pdbx_seq_one_letter_code
_entity_poly.pdbx_strand_id
1 'polypeptide(L)'
;MGKYDAKSLDSTPLLTNNAPFAYAEAYKTLRTNLSFASISKQYKRIIITSAIPNEGKSTVAINLAFTLAESDAKVLLLDCDLRNPTLRRLLKVRPEYKEGLTALLTGAAALNECIFNYPKMKCDVLLAGTTPPNPVELLSSPQMKDLLDRLSEKYDYIICDTPPVSVVTDAAALSRFCDGVILVVRQKVSTRDQVWAAKRNLDAVQANLIGTILSCYDMSDDTQAVNPYYGGYYSYGSSGSKKKRKKWYD
;
A
#
# COMPACT_ATOMS: atom_id res chain seq x y z
N MET A 1 -12.16 7.67 27.50
CA MET A 1 -12.51 7.68 26.08
C MET A 1 -11.79 8.85 25.44
N GLY A 2 -10.54 8.66 24.99
CA GLY A 2 -9.74 9.72 24.36
C GLY A 2 -10.26 10.00 22.96
N LYS A 3 -10.56 11.25 22.66
CA LYS A 3 -10.90 11.70 21.30
C LYS A 3 -9.68 11.48 20.41
N TYR A 4 -9.76 10.51 19.52
CA TYR A 4 -8.79 10.35 18.43
C TYR A 4 -8.89 11.57 17.52
N ASP A 5 -7.81 12.36 17.47
CA ASP A 5 -7.74 13.56 16.64
C ASP A 5 -7.58 13.12 15.18
N ALA A 6 -8.62 13.29 14.36
CA ALA A 6 -8.63 12.93 12.93
C ALA A 6 -7.51 13.63 12.12
N LYS A 7 -6.93 14.70 12.66
CA LYS A 7 -5.80 15.42 12.05
C LYS A 7 -4.47 14.63 12.05
N SER A 8 -4.32 13.63 12.92
CA SER A 8 -3.10 12.79 12.96
C SER A 8 -3.07 11.70 11.87
N LEU A 9 -4.16 11.44 11.20
CA LEU A 9 -4.29 10.40 10.15
C LEU A 9 -3.63 10.81 8.81
N ASP A 10 -3.46 12.10 8.56
CA ASP A 10 -2.82 12.63 7.35
C ASP A 10 -1.27 12.68 7.44
N SER A 11 -0.69 12.23 8.55
CA SER A 11 0.74 12.42 8.84
C SER A 11 1.63 11.21 8.57
N THR A 12 1.11 10.11 8.01
CA THR A 12 2.00 8.99 7.64
C THR A 12 2.82 9.43 6.43
N PRO A 13 4.14 9.63 6.58
CA PRO A 13 4.93 10.25 5.52
C PRO A 13 5.02 9.31 4.32
N LEU A 14 4.86 9.87 3.11
CA LEU A 14 5.31 9.19 1.91
C LEU A 14 6.84 9.11 1.94
N LEU A 15 7.39 8.01 1.46
CA LEU A 15 8.83 7.86 1.30
C LEU A 15 9.34 8.95 0.37
N THR A 16 10.39 9.61 0.81
CA THR A 16 11.15 10.60 0.06
C THR A 16 12.63 10.37 0.34
N ASN A 17 13.50 10.98 -0.44
CA ASN A 17 14.95 10.91 -0.21
C ASN A 17 15.39 11.38 1.19
N ASN A 18 14.51 12.10 1.91
CA ASN A 18 14.75 12.62 3.27
C ASN A 18 13.95 11.85 4.34
N ALA A 19 13.38 10.68 4.02
CA ALA A 19 12.65 9.88 5.00
C ALA A 19 13.58 9.40 6.14
N PRO A 20 13.09 9.24 7.38
CA PRO A 20 13.87 8.66 8.46
C PRO A 20 14.44 7.29 8.04
N PHE A 21 15.71 7.03 8.36
CA PHE A 21 16.42 5.81 7.96
C PHE A 21 15.63 4.54 8.28
N ALA A 22 15.16 4.40 9.53
CA ALA A 22 14.40 3.23 9.96
C ALA A 22 13.11 3.01 9.13
N TYR A 23 12.45 4.10 8.75
CA TYR A 23 11.24 4.04 7.94
C TYR A 23 11.55 3.58 6.50
N ALA A 24 12.60 4.12 5.89
CA ALA A 24 13.05 3.69 4.56
C ALA A 24 13.49 2.22 4.56
N GLU A 25 14.25 1.80 5.57
CA GLU A 25 14.73 0.41 5.69
C GLU A 25 13.59 -0.60 5.88
N ALA A 26 12.51 -0.22 6.57
CA ALA A 26 11.33 -1.08 6.70
C ALA A 26 10.72 -1.43 5.32
N TYR A 27 10.63 -0.45 4.40
CA TYR A 27 10.12 -0.71 3.05
C TYR A 27 11.13 -1.44 2.16
N LYS A 28 12.43 -1.22 2.32
CA LYS A 28 13.47 -2.02 1.63
C LYS A 28 13.41 -3.48 2.09
N THR A 29 13.22 -3.72 3.39
CA THR A 29 12.99 -5.07 3.93
C THR A 29 11.73 -5.70 3.34
N LEU A 30 10.63 -4.95 3.25
CA LEU A 30 9.39 -5.41 2.62
C LEU A 30 9.61 -5.81 1.15
N ARG A 31 10.34 -4.97 0.38
CA ARG A 31 10.72 -5.29 -1.01
C ARG A 31 11.54 -6.59 -1.09
N THR A 32 12.52 -6.73 -0.20
CA THR A 32 13.37 -7.94 -0.15
C THR A 32 12.53 -9.18 0.16
N ASN A 33 11.64 -9.10 1.14
CA ASN A 33 10.74 -10.21 1.48
C ASN A 33 9.81 -10.57 0.32
N LEU A 34 9.30 -9.58 -0.41
CA LEU A 34 8.49 -9.81 -1.61
C LEU A 34 9.31 -10.50 -2.71
N SER A 35 10.56 -10.08 -2.91
CA SER A 35 11.47 -10.72 -3.88
C SER A 35 11.73 -12.18 -3.51
N PHE A 36 11.96 -12.50 -2.25
CA PHE A 36 12.10 -13.88 -1.80
C PHE A 36 10.83 -14.72 -1.98
N ALA A 37 9.67 -14.16 -1.65
CA ALA A 37 8.39 -14.82 -1.89
C ALA A 37 8.17 -15.10 -3.38
N SER A 38 8.73 -14.26 -4.27
CA SER A 38 8.61 -14.38 -5.72
C SER A 38 9.55 -15.40 -6.38
N ILE A 39 10.45 -16.03 -5.63
CA ILE A 39 11.37 -17.05 -6.18
C ILE A 39 10.62 -18.28 -6.70
N SER A 40 9.61 -18.73 -5.96
CA SER A 40 8.82 -19.93 -6.31
C SER A 40 7.60 -19.62 -7.18
N LYS A 41 7.06 -18.41 -7.08
CA LYS A 41 5.88 -17.95 -7.82
C LYS A 41 6.01 -16.46 -8.07
N GLN A 42 6.00 -16.05 -9.33
CA GLN A 42 6.09 -14.65 -9.70
C GLN A 42 4.86 -13.87 -9.21
N TYR A 43 5.07 -12.83 -8.40
CA TYR A 43 4.04 -11.92 -7.92
C TYR A 43 4.15 -10.59 -8.67
N LYS A 44 3.38 -10.44 -9.74
CA LYS A 44 3.31 -9.19 -10.52
C LYS A 44 2.16 -8.30 -10.05
N ARG A 45 0.96 -8.88 -9.93
CA ARG A 45 -0.30 -8.18 -9.59
C ARG A 45 -0.56 -8.37 -8.11
N ILE A 46 -0.30 -7.34 -7.32
CA ILE A 46 -0.35 -7.42 -5.86
C ILE A 46 -1.42 -6.47 -5.34
N ILE A 47 -2.40 -7.02 -4.65
CA ILE A 47 -3.43 -6.26 -3.94
C ILE A 47 -2.90 -5.84 -2.57
N ILE A 48 -3.08 -4.55 -2.25
CA ILE A 48 -2.92 -4.01 -0.91
C ILE A 48 -4.30 -3.69 -0.36
N THR A 49 -4.71 -4.40 0.69
CA THR A 49 -5.99 -4.19 1.37
C THR A 49 -5.78 -4.12 2.89
N SER A 50 -6.85 -3.91 3.63
CA SER A 50 -6.82 -3.87 5.10
C SER A 50 -8.10 -4.48 5.68
N ALA A 51 -8.12 -4.75 6.99
CA ALA A 51 -9.33 -5.24 7.64
C ALA A 51 -10.39 -4.13 7.75
N ILE A 52 -9.98 -2.93 8.19
CA ILE A 52 -10.85 -1.78 8.42
C ILE A 52 -10.28 -0.51 7.76
N PRO A 53 -11.06 0.58 7.64
CA PRO A 53 -10.56 1.86 7.16
C PRO A 53 -9.44 2.44 8.04
N ASN A 54 -8.58 3.28 7.44
CA ASN A 54 -7.52 4.04 8.12
C ASN A 54 -6.37 3.18 8.71
N GLU A 55 -6.14 1.99 8.19
CA GLU A 55 -4.99 1.15 8.55
C GLU A 55 -3.71 1.49 7.76
N GLY A 56 -3.76 2.46 6.83
CA GLY A 56 -2.59 2.91 6.06
C GLY A 56 -2.36 2.14 4.76
N LYS A 57 -3.33 1.36 4.25
CA LYS A 57 -3.24 0.59 3.01
C LYS A 57 -2.71 1.40 1.82
N SER A 58 -3.30 2.57 1.55
CA SER A 58 -2.90 3.43 0.43
C SER A 58 -1.48 3.99 0.60
N THR A 59 -1.08 4.35 1.83
CA THR A 59 0.29 4.77 2.14
C THR A 59 1.27 3.62 1.92
N VAL A 60 0.91 2.40 2.34
CA VAL A 60 1.74 1.21 2.09
C VAL A 60 1.85 0.93 0.59
N ALA A 61 0.75 1.01 -0.16
CA ALA A 61 0.74 0.83 -1.61
C ALA A 61 1.68 1.81 -2.32
N ILE A 62 1.58 3.11 -1.98
CA ILE A 62 2.44 4.17 -2.53
C ILE A 62 3.91 3.89 -2.21
N ASN A 63 4.24 3.65 -0.95
CA ASN A 63 5.62 3.48 -0.51
C ASN A 63 6.25 2.18 -1.03
N LEU A 64 5.47 1.11 -1.15
CA LEU A 64 5.93 -0.13 -1.78
C LEU A 64 6.22 0.08 -3.27
N ALA A 65 5.32 0.74 -4.00
CA ALA A 65 5.52 1.07 -5.42
C ALA A 65 6.79 1.91 -5.61
N PHE A 66 7.00 2.94 -4.78
CA PHE A 66 8.22 3.75 -4.79
C PHE A 66 9.48 2.90 -4.57
N THR A 67 9.48 2.06 -3.52
CA THR A 67 10.64 1.25 -3.15
C THR A 67 10.98 0.18 -4.20
N LEU A 68 9.97 -0.35 -4.89
CA LEU A 68 10.17 -1.26 -6.02
C LEU A 68 10.76 -0.51 -7.23
N ALA A 69 10.27 0.70 -7.53
CA ALA A 69 10.77 1.52 -8.63
C ALA A 69 12.22 2.01 -8.39
N GLU A 70 12.64 2.19 -7.11
CA GLU A 70 14.04 2.51 -6.78
C GLU A 70 15.03 1.40 -7.17
N SER A 71 14.58 0.17 -7.40
CA SER A 71 15.40 -0.96 -7.88
C SER A 71 15.27 -1.18 -9.39
N ASP A 72 14.94 -0.12 -10.14
CA ASP A 72 14.81 -0.11 -11.61
C ASP A 72 13.69 -1.01 -12.15
N ALA A 73 12.79 -1.49 -11.30
CA ALA A 73 11.59 -2.21 -11.73
C ALA A 73 10.58 -1.25 -12.37
N LYS A 74 9.92 -1.70 -13.43
CA LYS A 74 8.78 -0.98 -14.04
C LYS A 74 7.55 -1.22 -13.19
N VAL A 75 7.10 -0.18 -12.49
CA VAL A 75 6.01 -0.28 -11.52
C VAL A 75 4.82 0.58 -11.95
N LEU A 76 3.62 -0.01 -11.86
CA LEU A 76 2.35 0.71 -11.94
C LEU A 76 1.67 0.70 -10.57
N LEU A 77 1.35 1.88 -10.06
CA LEU A 77 0.46 2.06 -8.92
C LEU A 77 -0.96 2.28 -9.43
N LEU A 78 -1.88 1.37 -9.08
CA LEU A 78 -3.25 1.34 -9.56
C LEU A 78 -4.24 1.58 -8.42
N ASP A 79 -5.07 2.63 -8.54
CA ASP A 79 -6.13 2.94 -7.58
C ASP A 79 -7.38 2.13 -7.91
N CYS A 80 -7.61 1.06 -7.16
CA CYS A 80 -8.80 0.21 -7.22
C CYS A 80 -9.82 0.50 -6.10
N ASP A 81 -9.58 1.52 -5.26
CA ASP A 81 -10.60 2.00 -4.31
C ASP A 81 -11.55 2.97 -5.03
N LEU A 82 -12.41 2.42 -5.90
CA LEU A 82 -13.36 3.21 -6.70
C LEU A 82 -14.46 3.86 -5.85
N ARG A 83 -14.57 3.49 -4.56
CA ARG A 83 -15.59 4.02 -3.63
C ARG A 83 -15.11 5.27 -2.93
N ASN A 84 -13.87 5.27 -2.44
CA ASN A 84 -13.26 6.38 -1.72
C ASN A 84 -11.78 6.53 -2.10
N PRO A 85 -11.50 6.93 -3.35
CA PRO A 85 -10.13 7.00 -3.86
C PRO A 85 -9.31 8.04 -3.10
N THR A 86 -8.14 7.62 -2.59
CA THR A 86 -7.28 8.48 -1.79
C THR A 86 -5.94 8.80 -2.45
N LEU A 87 -5.53 8.05 -3.46
CA LEU A 87 -4.21 8.21 -4.09
C LEU A 87 -4.02 9.60 -4.70
N ARG A 88 -5.04 10.16 -5.37
CA ARG A 88 -4.97 11.53 -5.91
C ARG A 88 -4.56 12.55 -4.84
N ARG A 89 -5.21 12.49 -3.67
CA ARG A 89 -4.95 13.41 -2.56
C ARG A 89 -3.57 13.19 -1.95
N LEU A 90 -3.21 11.94 -1.68
CA LEU A 90 -1.92 11.57 -1.08
C LEU A 90 -0.75 11.95 -1.98
N LEU A 91 -0.85 11.71 -3.27
CA LEU A 91 0.17 12.06 -4.26
C LEU A 91 0.12 13.53 -4.68
N LYS A 92 -0.89 14.29 -4.24
CA LYS A 92 -1.11 15.69 -4.64
C LYS A 92 -1.17 15.86 -6.17
N VAL A 93 -1.86 14.93 -6.84
CA VAL A 93 -2.02 14.96 -8.29
C VAL A 93 -3.00 16.06 -8.68
N ARG A 94 -2.62 16.82 -9.71
CA ARG A 94 -3.40 17.97 -10.20
C ARG A 94 -4.76 17.55 -10.76
N PRO A 95 -5.77 18.46 -10.70
CA PRO A 95 -7.14 18.17 -11.14
C PRO A 95 -7.31 17.84 -12.63
N GLU A 96 -6.39 18.25 -13.48
CA GLU A 96 -6.44 17.98 -14.94
C GLU A 96 -6.37 16.48 -15.28
N TYR A 97 -5.77 15.66 -14.44
CA TYR A 97 -5.78 14.19 -14.59
C TYR A 97 -7.11 13.61 -14.12
N LYS A 98 -8.20 13.84 -14.87
CA LYS A 98 -9.56 13.44 -14.47
C LYS A 98 -9.88 12.00 -14.79
N GLU A 99 -9.39 11.53 -15.94
CA GLU A 99 -9.64 10.19 -16.41
C GLU A 99 -8.85 9.17 -15.59
N GLY A 100 -9.39 7.95 -15.48
CA GLY A 100 -8.80 6.91 -14.67
C GLY A 100 -9.38 5.53 -14.97
N LEU A 101 -9.22 4.62 -14.02
CA LEU A 101 -9.62 3.22 -14.15
C LEU A 101 -11.10 3.07 -14.56
N THR A 102 -12.00 3.84 -13.96
CA THR A 102 -13.42 3.82 -14.31
C THR A 102 -13.65 4.15 -15.78
N ALA A 103 -13.02 5.19 -16.31
CA ALA A 103 -13.17 5.58 -17.71
C ALA A 103 -12.58 4.51 -18.67
N LEU A 104 -11.48 3.88 -18.31
CA LEU A 104 -10.91 2.76 -19.06
C LEU A 104 -11.85 1.56 -19.11
N LEU A 105 -12.41 1.15 -17.97
CA LEU A 105 -13.26 -0.04 -17.89
C LEU A 105 -14.62 0.15 -18.56
N THR A 106 -15.07 1.40 -18.66
CA THR A 106 -16.31 1.74 -19.38
C THR A 106 -16.09 2.09 -20.86
N GLY A 107 -14.83 2.11 -21.33
CA GLY A 107 -14.49 2.47 -22.71
C GLY A 107 -14.60 3.95 -23.03
N ALA A 108 -14.68 4.80 -22.02
CA ALA A 108 -14.80 6.26 -22.16
C ALA A 108 -13.46 6.96 -22.42
N ALA A 109 -12.33 6.31 -22.12
CA ALA A 109 -10.99 6.86 -22.35
C ALA A 109 -10.01 5.78 -22.80
N ALA A 110 -8.94 6.18 -23.48
CA ALA A 110 -7.85 5.30 -23.88
C ALA A 110 -6.79 5.17 -22.77
N LEU A 111 -6.01 4.08 -22.82
CA LEU A 111 -5.01 3.77 -21.79
C LEU A 111 -3.96 4.88 -21.61
N ASN A 112 -3.49 5.48 -22.70
CA ASN A 112 -2.52 6.55 -22.71
C ASN A 112 -3.04 7.89 -22.16
N GLU A 113 -4.35 8.04 -22.03
CA GLU A 113 -4.99 9.23 -21.43
C GLU A 113 -5.13 9.11 -19.91
N CYS A 114 -5.10 7.88 -19.39
CA CYS A 114 -5.36 7.57 -17.99
C CYS A 114 -4.11 7.27 -17.18
N ILE A 115 -3.06 6.72 -17.81
CA ILE A 115 -1.78 6.43 -17.15
C ILE A 115 -0.84 7.60 -17.34
N PHE A 116 -0.24 8.04 -16.24
CA PHE A 116 0.79 9.09 -16.27
C PHE A 116 2.00 8.71 -15.42
N ASN A 117 3.17 9.15 -15.85
CA ASN A 117 4.39 8.99 -15.05
C ASN A 117 4.36 9.96 -13.87
N TYR A 118 4.71 9.46 -12.68
CA TYR A 118 4.88 10.26 -11.47
C TYR A 118 6.37 10.37 -11.12
N PRO A 119 7.08 11.43 -11.58
CA PRO A 119 8.54 11.51 -11.55
C PRO A 119 9.15 11.39 -10.15
N LYS A 120 8.45 11.87 -9.12
CA LYS A 120 8.93 11.81 -7.73
C LYS A 120 9.10 10.37 -7.22
N MET A 121 8.41 9.42 -7.82
CA MET A 121 8.43 8.01 -7.43
C MET A 121 8.99 7.11 -8.53
N LYS A 122 9.36 7.67 -9.68
CA LYS A 122 9.85 6.92 -10.86
C LYS A 122 8.93 5.76 -11.28
N CYS A 123 7.65 5.88 -11.03
CA CYS A 123 6.65 4.88 -11.39
C CYS A 123 5.48 5.53 -12.13
N ASP A 124 4.72 4.71 -12.83
CA ASP A 124 3.49 5.13 -13.46
C ASP A 124 2.31 4.98 -12.50
N VAL A 125 1.30 5.83 -12.68
CA VAL A 125 0.10 5.86 -11.83
C VAL A 125 -1.15 5.83 -12.72
N LEU A 126 -2.10 4.99 -12.34
CA LEU A 126 -3.46 4.97 -12.85
C LEU A 126 -4.43 5.21 -11.68
N LEU A 127 -5.04 6.38 -11.66
CA LEU A 127 -6.01 6.75 -10.62
C LEU A 127 -7.37 6.08 -10.85
N ALA A 128 -8.22 6.04 -9.81
CA ALA A 128 -9.58 5.50 -9.90
C ALA A 128 -10.45 6.22 -10.95
N GLY A 129 -10.29 7.54 -11.07
CA GLY A 129 -11.17 8.38 -11.89
C GLY A 129 -12.45 8.74 -11.16
N THR A 130 -13.57 8.82 -11.88
CA THR A 130 -14.89 9.11 -11.32
C THR A 130 -15.45 7.89 -10.59
N THR A 131 -16.13 8.11 -9.47
CA THR A 131 -16.77 7.03 -8.70
C THR A 131 -17.94 6.44 -9.49
N PRO A 132 -17.90 5.12 -9.84
CA PRO A 132 -18.99 4.48 -10.56
C PRO A 132 -20.11 4.04 -9.60
N PRO A 133 -21.32 3.77 -10.10
CA PRO A 133 -22.41 3.23 -9.28
C PRO A 133 -22.19 1.77 -8.85
N ASN A 134 -21.39 1.02 -9.61
CA ASN A 134 -21.21 -0.43 -9.47
C ASN A 134 -19.71 -0.85 -9.44
N PRO A 135 -18.93 -0.45 -8.39
CA PRO A 135 -17.49 -0.69 -8.33
C PRO A 135 -17.09 -2.17 -8.43
N VAL A 136 -17.80 -3.06 -7.73
CA VAL A 136 -17.48 -4.50 -7.69
C VAL A 136 -17.63 -5.14 -9.07
N GLU A 137 -18.70 -4.82 -9.79
CA GLU A 137 -18.94 -5.36 -11.14
C GLU A 137 -17.84 -4.93 -12.10
N LEU A 138 -17.39 -3.67 -12.03
CA LEU A 138 -16.28 -3.19 -12.85
C LEU A 138 -14.98 -3.90 -12.52
N LEU A 139 -14.63 -4.02 -11.23
CA LEU A 139 -13.40 -4.68 -10.79
C LEU A 139 -13.39 -6.20 -11.04
N SER A 140 -14.56 -6.83 -11.17
CA SER A 140 -14.70 -8.26 -11.50
C SER A 140 -15.01 -8.53 -12.98
N SER A 141 -15.02 -7.50 -13.81
CA SER A 141 -15.38 -7.60 -15.23
C SER A 141 -14.29 -8.26 -16.08
N PRO A 142 -14.65 -8.83 -17.25
CA PRO A 142 -13.68 -9.27 -18.25
C PRO A 142 -12.75 -8.13 -18.69
N GLN A 143 -13.25 -6.90 -18.78
CA GLN A 143 -12.47 -5.72 -19.15
C GLN A 143 -11.34 -5.45 -18.14
N MET A 144 -11.60 -5.63 -16.84
CA MET A 144 -10.56 -5.52 -15.81
C MET A 144 -9.50 -6.60 -15.95
N LYS A 145 -9.90 -7.84 -16.24
CA LYS A 145 -8.97 -8.93 -16.50
C LYS A 145 -8.08 -8.61 -17.71
N ASP A 146 -8.67 -8.23 -18.84
CA ASP A 146 -7.95 -7.90 -20.07
C ASP A 146 -7.01 -6.70 -19.89
N LEU A 147 -7.43 -5.71 -19.10
CA LEU A 147 -6.58 -4.58 -18.74
C LEU A 147 -5.35 -5.04 -17.94
N LEU A 148 -5.55 -5.82 -16.88
CA LEU A 148 -4.45 -6.35 -16.07
C LEU A 148 -3.50 -7.25 -16.86
N ASP A 149 -4.02 -8.07 -17.78
CA ASP A 149 -3.21 -8.92 -18.66
C ASP A 149 -2.28 -8.05 -19.54
N ARG A 150 -2.82 -7.06 -20.24
CA ARG A 150 -2.04 -6.11 -21.05
C ARG A 150 -1.02 -5.29 -20.23
N LEU A 151 -1.38 -4.87 -19.01
CA LEU A 151 -0.48 -4.15 -18.14
C LEU A 151 0.66 -5.04 -17.65
N SER A 152 0.42 -6.32 -17.41
CA SER A 152 1.45 -7.28 -16.97
C SER A 152 2.52 -7.56 -18.04
N GLU A 153 2.27 -7.23 -19.31
CA GLU A 153 3.29 -7.28 -20.36
C GLU A 153 4.29 -6.11 -20.28
N LYS A 154 3.86 -4.96 -19.69
CA LYS A 154 4.62 -3.73 -19.66
C LYS A 154 5.31 -3.47 -18.32
N TYR A 155 4.71 -3.95 -17.22
CA TYR A 155 5.17 -3.69 -15.86
C TYR A 155 5.67 -4.97 -15.19
N ASP A 156 6.71 -4.83 -14.38
CA ASP A 156 7.22 -5.90 -13.52
C ASP A 156 6.32 -6.07 -12.29
N TYR A 157 5.76 -4.95 -11.79
CA TYR A 157 4.82 -4.92 -10.67
C TYR A 157 3.63 -4.01 -10.95
N ILE A 158 2.43 -4.49 -10.58
CA ILE A 158 1.18 -3.73 -10.55
C ILE A 158 0.68 -3.77 -9.11
N ILE A 159 0.77 -2.65 -8.41
CA ILE A 159 0.35 -2.52 -7.02
C ILE A 159 -1.05 -1.91 -6.99
N CYS A 160 -2.04 -2.72 -6.61
CA CYS A 160 -3.46 -2.36 -6.58
C CYS A 160 -3.86 -1.93 -5.17
N ASP A 161 -4.11 -0.63 -4.95
CA ASP A 161 -4.71 -0.12 -3.71
C ASP A 161 -6.20 -0.37 -3.74
N THR A 162 -6.75 -1.09 -2.75
CA THR A 162 -8.16 -1.49 -2.71
C THR A 162 -8.82 -1.07 -1.39
N PRO A 163 -10.16 -0.98 -1.31
CA PRO A 163 -10.84 -0.73 -0.05
C PRO A 163 -10.67 -1.89 0.95
N PRO A 164 -11.01 -1.66 2.25
CA PRO A 164 -10.88 -2.69 3.28
C PRO A 164 -11.78 -3.90 3.00
N VAL A 165 -11.20 -5.12 3.06
CA VAL A 165 -11.88 -6.38 2.67
C VAL A 165 -12.97 -6.84 3.65
N SER A 166 -13.00 -6.31 4.88
CA SER A 166 -14.11 -6.60 5.81
C SER A 166 -15.29 -5.65 5.65
N VAL A 167 -15.13 -4.56 4.89
CA VAL A 167 -16.19 -3.57 4.66
C VAL A 167 -16.92 -3.83 3.35
N VAL A 168 -16.16 -4.14 2.30
CA VAL A 168 -16.68 -4.36 0.93
C VAL A 168 -15.94 -5.51 0.25
N THR A 169 -16.54 -6.07 -0.79
CA THR A 169 -16.03 -7.27 -1.48
C THR A 169 -15.07 -6.98 -2.63
N ASP A 170 -14.75 -5.72 -2.87
CA ASP A 170 -13.97 -5.24 -4.02
C ASP A 170 -12.59 -5.91 -4.12
N ALA A 171 -11.84 -5.94 -3.00
CA ALA A 171 -10.53 -6.60 -2.95
C ALA A 171 -10.64 -8.12 -3.19
N ALA A 172 -11.67 -8.76 -2.62
CA ALA A 172 -11.93 -10.18 -2.80
C ALA A 172 -12.31 -10.50 -4.26
N ALA A 173 -13.16 -9.67 -4.88
CA ALA A 173 -13.56 -9.84 -6.28
C ALA A 173 -12.38 -9.68 -7.24
N LEU A 174 -11.51 -8.67 -7.00
CA LEU A 174 -10.33 -8.41 -7.81
C LEU A 174 -9.25 -9.50 -7.64
N SER A 175 -9.18 -10.17 -6.49
CA SER A 175 -8.11 -11.14 -6.15
C SER A 175 -8.02 -12.29 -7.14
N ARG A 176 -9.11 -12.66 -7.81
CA ARG A 176 -9.16 -13.71 -8.86
C ARG A 176 -8.29 -13.40 -10.07
N PHE A 177 -7.94 -12.13 -10.29
CA PHE A 177 -7.10 -11.67 -11.40
C PHE A 177 -5.69 -11.28 -10.95
N CYS A 178 -5.39 -11.41 -9.65
CA CYS A 178 -4.13 -11.00 -9.05
C CYS A 178 -3.33 -12.20 -8.53
N ASP A 179 -2.02 -12.03 -8.40
CA ASP A 179 -1.12 -13.11 -8.00
C ASP A 179 -1.06 -13.26 -6.47
N GLY A 180 -1.29 -12.16 -5.75
CA GLY A 180 -1.24 -12.16 -4.30
C GLY A 180 -1.91 -10.96 -3.63
N VAL A 181 -2.22 -11.13 -2.36
CA VAL A 181 -2.82 -10.11 -1.49
C VAL A 181 -1.90 -9.86 -0.31
N ILE A 182 -1.68 -8.61 0.03
CA ILE A 182 -1.03 -8.17 1.26
C ILE A 182 -2.08 -7.50 2.14
N LEU A 183 -2.22 -7.99 3.38
CA LEU A 183 -3.13 -7.44 4.36
C LEU A 183 -2.41 -6.44 5.27
N VAL A 184 -2.81 -5.20 5.24
CA VAL A 184 -2.29 -4.16 6.14
C VAL A 184 -3.10 -4.14 7.43
N VAL A 185 -2.40 -4.18 8.55
CA VAL A 185 -2.95 -4.17 9.91
C VAL A 185 -2.30 -3.02 10.67
N ARG A 186 -3.07 -2.18 11.34
CA ARG A 186 -2.53 -1.05 12.09
C ARG A 186 -2.39 -1.39 13.57
N GLN A 187 -1.18 -1.19 14.12
CA GLN A 187 -0.93 -1.36 15.56
C GLN A 187 -1.87 -0.49 16.39
N LYS A 188 -2.41 -1.04 17.48
CA LYS A 188 -3.32 -0.37 18.43
C LYS A 188 -4.67 0.10 17.85
N VAL A 189 -4.98 -0.25 16.60
CA VAL A 189 -6.24 0.12 15.94
C VAL A 189 -7.03 -1.13 15.59
N SER A 190 -6.40 -2.06 14.88
CA SER A 190 -7.05 -3.30 14.45
C SER A 190 -7.16 -4.29 15.60
N THR A 191 -8.33 -4.85 15.82
CA THR A 191 -8.50 -5.95 16.76
C THR A 191 -8.18 -7.28 16.08
N ARG A 192 -7.83 -8.29 16.90
CA ARG A 192 -7.57 -9.64 16.41
C ARG A 192 -8.75 -10.20 15.62
N ASP A 193 -9.98 -9.98 16.11
CA ASP A 193 -11.20 -10.48 15.46
C ASP A 193 -11.43 -9.85 14.09
N GLN A 194 -11.11 -8.55 13.93
CA GLN A 194 -11.18 -7.86 12.63
C GLN A 194 -10.18 -8.43 11.63
N VAL A 195 -8.95 -8.70 12.07
CA VAL A 195 -7.91 -9.30 11.21
C VAL A 195 -8.31 -10.73 10.80
N TRP A 196 -8.85 -11.53 11.73
CA TRP A 196 -9.34 -12.86 11.42
C TRP A 196 -10.55 -12.84 10.50
N ALA A 197 -11.47 -11.86 10.64
CA ALA A 197 -12.59 -11.69 9.73
C ALA A 197 -12.09 -11.35 8.31
N ALA A 198 -11.13 -10.42 8.19
CA ALA A 198 -10.52 -10.09 6.91
C ALA A 198 -9.87 -11.32 6.25
N LYS A 199 -9.12 -12.10 7.02
CA LYS A 199 -8.52 -13.35 6.53
C LYS A 199 -9.59 -14.33 6.03
N ARG A 200 -10.65 -14.58 6.81
CA ARG A 200 -11.75 -15.47 6.38
C ARG A 200 -12.41 -15.00 5.09
N ASN A 201 -12.59 -13.69 4.90
CA ASN A 201 -13.16 -13.15 3.65
C ASN A 201 -12.25 -13.42 2.45
N LEU A 202 -10.94 -13.33 2.62
CA LEU A 202 -9.96 -13.66 1.58
C LEU A 202 -9.90 -15.18 1.32
N ASP A 203 -9.90 -16.00 2.38
CA ASP A 203 -9.90 -17.47 2.27
C ASP A 203 -11.16 -17.98 1.55
N ALA A 204 -12.33 -17.37 1.80
CA ALA A 204 -13.60 -17.77 1.18
C ALA A 204 -13.60 -17.66 -0.35
N VAL A 205 -12.80 -16.76 -0.89
CA VAL A 205 -12.60 -16.60 -2.35
C VAL A 205 -11.29 -17.22 -2.84
N GLN A 206 -10.60 -17.98 -1.98
CA GLN A 206 -9.30 -18.60 -2.26
C GLN A 206 -8.23 -17.59 -2.70
N ALA A 207 -8.31 -16.36 -2.19
CA ALA A 207 -7.31 -15.34 -2.45
C ALA A 207 -5.95 -15.76 -1.86
N ASN A 208 -4.89 -15.57 -2.63
CA ASN A 208 -3.54 -15.91 -2.21
C ASN A 208 -2.98 -14.83 -1.28
N LEU A 209 -3.21 -14.96 0.03
CA LEU A 209 -2.63 -14.06 1.04
C LEU A 209 -1.13 -14.35 1.20
N ILE A 210 -0.28 -13.46 0.65
CA ILE A 210 1.19 -13.64 0.66
C ILE A 210 1.84 -13.10 1.92
N GLY A 211 1.17 -12.23 2.66
CA GLY A 211 1.70 -11.71 3.92
C GLY A 211 0.84 -10.63 4.56
N THR A 212 1.29 -10.22 5.72
CA THR A 212 0.67 -9.14 6.51
C THR A 212 1.71 -8.08 6.83
N ILE A 213 1.32 -6.80 6.75
CA ILE A 213 2.15 -5.66 7.12
C ILE A 213 1.56 -5.00 8.36
N LEU A 214 2.37 -4.88 9.42
CA LEU A 214 2.00 -4.10 10.59
C LEU A 214 2.39 -2.63 10.36
N SER A 215 1.40 -1.77 10.17
CA SER A 215 1.59 -0.33 9.96
C SER A 215 1.61 0.44 11.28
N CYS A 216 2.23 1.61 11.28
CA CYS A 216 2.35 2.49 12.45
C CYS A 216 2.92 1.77 13.68
N TYR A 217 3.87 0.87 13.46
CA TYR A 217 4.53 0.13 14.53
C TYR A 217 5.40 1.05 15.38
N ASP A 218 5.17 1.03 16.69
CA ASP A 218 5.96 1.75 17.67
C ASP A 218 6.82 0.77 18.48
N MET A 219 8.12 0.82 18.25
CA MET A 219 9.08 -0.06 18.93
C MET A 219 9.16 0.17 20.44
N SER A 220 8.72 1.33 20.94
CA SER A 220 8.75 1.64 22.39
C SER A 220 7.74 0.81 23.19
N ASP A 221 6.74 0.23 22.53
CA ASP A 221 5.73 -0.61 23.18
C ASP A 221 6.18 -2.06 23.36
N ASP A 222 7.25 -2.47 22.73
CA ASP A 222 7.68 -3.87 22.71
C ASP A 222 8.73 -4.14 23.79
N THR A 223 8.27 -4.24 25.05
CA THR A 223 9.12 -4.55 26.20
C THR A 223 9.65 -6.01 26.19
N GLN A 224 9.18 -6.86 25.29
CA GLN A 224 9.55 -8.30 25.23
C GLN A 224 10.22 -8.74 23.92
N ALA A 225 10.17 -7.97 22.85
CA ALA A 225 10.71 -8.34 21.54
C ALA A 225 11.94 -7.49 21.15
N VAL A 226 12.88 -7.27 22.06
CA VAL A 226 14.23 -6.89 21.62
C VAL A 226 14.85 -8.14 21.00
N ASN A 227 14.47 -8.45 19.77
CA ASN A 227 15.25 -9.35 18.94
C ASN A 227 16.63 -8.66 18.78
N PRO A 228 17.73 -9.21 19.34
CA PRO A 228 19.05 -8.57 19.31
C PRO A 228 19.55 -8.27 17.89
N TYR A 229 18.99 -8.96 16.90
CA TYR A 229 19.31 -8.75 15.49
C TYR A 229 18.69 -7.46 14.90
N TYR A 230 17.56 -6.96 15.40
CA TYR A 230 16.97 -5.70 14.92
C TYR A 230 17.42 -4.47 15.70
N GLY A 231 17.73 -4.59 16.99
CA GLY A 231 18.18 -3.47 17.83
C GLY A 231 19.52 -2.87 17.42
N GLY A 232 20.42 -3.67 16.85
CA GLY A 232 21.76 -3.23 16.41
C GLY A 232 21.74 -2.36 15.14
N TYR A 233 20.83 -2.60 14.21
CA TYR A 233 20.74 -1.85 12.95
C TYR A 233 20.18 -0.43 13.13
N TYR A 234 19.29 -0.21 14.09
CA TYR A 234 18.71 1.10 14.34
C TYR A 234 19.60 2.06 15.13
N SER A 235 20.65 1.54 15.80
CA SER A 235 21.62 2.36 16.55
C SER A 235 22.65 3.07 15.66
N TYR A 236 22.84 2.63 14.41
CA TYR A 236 23.84 3.21 13.51
C TYR A 236 23.44 4.56 12.90
N GLY A 237 22.16 4.94 12.92
CA GLY A 237 21.64 6.19 12.33
C GLY A 237 21.62 7.39 13.29
N SER A 238 21.94 7.25 14.59
CA SER A 238 21.81 8.31 15.60
C SER A 238 23.12 8.96 16.05
N SER A 239 24.24 8.75 15.35
CA SER A 239 25.51 9.42 15.68
C SER A 239 25.57 10.86 15.15
N GLY A 240 24.74 11.76 15.70
CA GLY A 240 24.74 13.15 15.28
C GLY A 240 23.88 14.07 16.14
N SER A 241 24.04 14.09 17.44
CA SER A 241 24.05 15.27 18.33
C SER A 241 23.98 14.87 19.82
N LYS A 242 25.14 14.84 20.45
CA LYS A 242 25.24 14.84 21.92
C LYS A 242 24.76 16.21 22.43
N LYS A 243 23.49 16.36 22.75
CA LYS A 243 23.05 17.44 23.65
C LYS A 243 23.43 17.06 25.08
N LYS A 244 24.41 17.80 25.63
CA LYS A 244 24.81 17.76 27.05
C LYS A 244 23.57 17.92 27.94
N ARG A 245 23.23 16.88 28.72
CA ARG A 245 22.33 17.02 29.88
C ARG A 245 23.03 17.89 30.92
N LYS A 246 22.54 19.13 31.12
CA LYS A 246 22.86 19.89 32.32
C LYS A 246 22.22 19.20 33.51
N LYS A 247 23.08 18.75 34.47
CA LYS A 247 22.65 18.39 35.83
C LYS A 247 22.17 19.66 36.52
N TRP A 248 20.95 19.65 37.01
CA TRP A 248 20.44 20.57 38.00
C TRP A 248 20.50 19.83 39.34
N TYR A 249 21.54 20.07 40.12
CA TYR A 249 21.60 19.98 41.58
C TYR A 249 22.53 21.10 41.98
N ASP A 250 21.95 22.11 42.59
CA ASP A 250 22.22 22.83 43.82
C ASP A 250 21.18 23.94 43.95
#